data_d9fc9acf5498c76cca184dbf520dd67d
#
_entry.id   d9fc9acf5498c76cca184dbf520dd67d
#
_cell.length_a   1.000
_cell.length_b   1.000
_cell.length_c   1.000
_cell.angle_alpha   90.00
_cell.angle_beta   90.00
_cell.angle_gamma   90.00
#
_symmetry.space_group_name_H-M   'P 1'
#
loop_
_entity.id
_entity.type
_entity.pdbx_description
1 polymer ?
#
loop_
_entity_poly.entity_id
_entity_poly.type
_entity_poly.pdbx_seq_one_letter_code
_entity_poly.pdbx_strand_id
1 'polypeptide(L)'
;MKEPPKLPDKFPMFESVTYTQQSTQGPTDIVEGYYEGDVKSAHDEVKAELEGAAFTILFDELEEHDSEVSWKGQGRSGQVALREECGDSDRTFVHITNRPE
;
A
#
# COMPACT_ATOMS: atom_id res chain seq x y z
N MET A 1 15.40 1.17 -4.86
CA MET A 1 15.46 -0.11 -4.14
C MET A 1 15.92 -1.19 -5.10
N LYS A 2 16.91 -1.97 -4.71
CA LYS A 2 17.54 -2.95 -5.61
C LYS A 2 16.79 -4.28 -5.70
N GLU A 3 16.05 -4.62 -4.66
CA GLU A 3 15.31 -5.89 -4.61
C GLU A 3 13.85 -5.69 -4.92
N PRO A 4 13.17 -6.69 -5.51
CA PRO A 4 11.72 -6.59 -5.73
C PRO A 4 11.00 -6.46 -4.38
N PRO A 5 9.88 -5.74 -4.34
CA PRO A 5 9.09 -5.62 -3.12
C PRO A 5 8.59 -6.98 -2.63
N LYS A 6 8.62 -7.20 -1.33
CA LYS A 6 8.12 -8.43 -0.70
C LYS A 6 6.60 -8.36 -0.56
N LEU A 7 5.92 -8.58 -1.66
CA LEU A 7 4.46 -8.52 -1.75
C LEU A 7 3.90 -9.86 -2.20
N PRO A 8 2.62 -10.15 -1.88
CA PRO A 8 2.02 -11.43 -2.31
C PRO A 8 2.03 -11.59 -3.83
N ASP A 9 1.93 -12.83 -4.29
CA ASP A 9 1.76 -13.11 -5.71
C ASP A 9 0.53 -12.38 -6.22
N LYS A 10 0.64 -11.81 -7.42
CA LYS A 10 -0.44 -11.06 -8.07
C LYS A 10 -0.85 -9.77 -7.36
N PHE A 11 -0.12 -9.38 -6.31
CA PHE A 11 -0.35 -8.07 -5.70
C PHE A 11 -0.02 -6.99 -6.73
N PRO A 12 -0.90 -6.02 -6.93
CA PRO A 12 -0.66 -5.02 -7.98
C PRO A 12 0.56 -4.17 -7.67
N MET A 13 1.37 -3.91 -8.69
CA MET A 13 2.49 -2.98 -8.62
C MET A 13 1.95 -1.62 -9.03
N PHE A 14 1.77 -0.73 -8.09
CA PHE A 14 1.21 0.58 -8.36
C PHE A 14 2.22 1.41 -9.15
N GLU A 15 1.88 1.74 -10.39
CA GLU A 15 2.79 2.47 -11.29
C GLU A 15 3.22 3.83 -10.75
N SER A 16 2.33 4.49 -10.02
CA SER A 16 2.60 5.80 -9.46
C SER A 16 3.38 5.75 -8.15
N VAL A 17 3.73 4.55 -7.67
CA VAL A 17 4.48 4.39 -6.42
C VAL A 17 5.94 4.08 -6.71
N THR A 18 6.82 4.82 -6.06
CA THR A 18 8.25 4.54 -6.06
C THR A 18 8.58 3.86 -4.74
N TYR A 19 8.98 2.60 -4.80
CA TYR A 19 9.34 1.82 -3.61
C TYR A 19 10.75 2.18 -3.17
N THR A 20 10.92 2.55 -1.91
CA THR A 20 12.20 3.07 -1.40
C THR A 20 12.90 2.14 -0.42
N GLN A 21 12.17 1.33 0.32
CA GLN A 21 12.78 0.41 1.28
C GLN A 21 11.83 -0.72 1.65
N GLN A 22 12.40 -1.78 2.20
CA GLN A 22 11.63 -2.89 2.73
C GLN A 22 12.35 -3.50 3.92
N SER A 23 11.58 -4.14 4.80
CA SER A 23 12.11 -4.81 5.98
C SER A 23 11.18 -5.94 6.37
N THR A 24 11.61 -6.74 7.35
CA THR A 24 10.80 -7.86 7.86
C THR A 24 10.86 -7.83 9.37
N GLN A 25 9.69 -7.95 10.01
CA GLN A 25 9.59 -8.05 11.46
C GLN A 25 8.75 -9.27 11.81
N GLY A 26 9.41 -10.36 12.25
CA GLY A 26 8.73 -11.62 12.50
C GLY A 26 8.08 -12.13 11.21
N PRO A 27 6.79 -12.47 11.22
CA PRO A 27 6.10 -12.95 10.02
C PRO A 27 5.65 -11.83 9.08
N THR A 28 5.88 -10.57 9.44
CA THR A 28 5.38 -9.41 8.68
C THR A 28 6.44 -8.82 7.78
N ASP A 29 6.13 -8.72 6.50
CA ASP A 29 6.97 -7.98 5.54
C ASP A 29 6.43 -6.56 5.42
N ILE A 30 7.34 -5.59 5.38
CA ILE A 30 7.01 -4.17 5.31
C ILE A 30 7.68 -3.56 4.08
N VAL A 31 6.88 -2.90 3.25
CA VAL A 31 7.40 -2.23 2.05
C VAL A 31 6.95 -0.77 2.12
N GLU A 32 7.87 0.15 1.85
CA GLU A 32 7.59 1.58 1.92
C GLU A 32 7.99 2.30 0.65
N GLY A 33 7.32 3.41 0.37
CA GLY A 33 7.61 4.21 -0.80
C GLY A 33 6.77 5.49 -0.83
N TYR A 34 6.68 6.08 -2.01
CA TYR A 34 5.93 7.32 -2.23
C TYR A 34 5.05 7.20 -3.46
N TYR A 35 3.86 7.75 -3.36
CA TYR A 35 2.92 7.90 -4.45
C TYR A 35 2.97 9.36 -4.93
N GLU A 36 3.12 9.54 -6.25
CA GLU A 36 3.12 10.88 -6.84
C GLU A 36 1.68 11.32 -7.08
N GLY A 37 1.12 11.99 -6.08
CA GLY A 37 -0.26 12.45 -6.07
C GLY A 37 -0.76 12.60 -4.64
N ASP A 38 -2.01 13.04 -4.50
CA ASP A 38 -2.59 13.26 -3.18
C ASP A 38 -3.14 11.96 -2.57
N VAL A 39 -3.50 12.03 -1.29
CA VAL A 39 -3.99 10.88 -0.52
C VAL A 39 -5.25 10.29 -1.13
N LYS A 40 -6.18 11.12 -1.57
CA LYS A 40 -7.43 10.62 -2.16
C LYS A 40 -7.17 9.84 -3.45
N SER A 41 -6.32 10.36 -4.32
CA SER A 41 -5.98 9.66 -5.57
C SER A 41 -5.27 8.35 -5.29
N ALA A 42 -4.35 8.34 -4.32
CA ALA A 42 -3.64 7.13 -3.90
C ALA A 42 -4.61 6.10 -3.32
N HIS A 43 -5.53 6.53 -2.48
CA HIS A 43 -6.54 5.67 -1.87
C HIS A 43 -7.40 5.00 -2.95
N ASP A 44 -7.91 5.80 -3.88
CA ASP A 44 -8.79 5.29 -4.94
C ASP A 44 -8.05 4.30 -5.85
N GLU A 45 -6.80 4.60 -6.21
CA GLU A 45 -6.00 3.70 -7.04
C GLU A 45 -5.69 2.39 -6.32
N VAL A 46 -5.24 2.45 -5.07
CA VAL A 46 -4.92 1.26 -4.28
C VAL A 46 -6.14 0.36 -4.17
N LYS A 47 -7.28 0.92 -3.81
CA LYS A 47 -8.51 0.15 -3.65
C LYS A 47 -8.93 -0.50 -4.95
N ALA A 48 -8.97 0.27 -6.05
CA ALA A 48 -9.38 -0.24 -7.34
C ALA A 48 -8.45 -1.35 -7.86
N GLU A 49 -7.14 -1.19 -7.70
CA GLU A 49 -6.19 -2.18 -8.18
C GLU A 49 -6.20 -3.45 -7.35
N LEU A 50 -6.38 -3.35 -6.04
CA LEU A 50 -6.52 -4.53 -5.19
C LEU A 50 -7.78 -5.32 -5.56
N GLU A 51 -8.89 -4.64 -5.73
CA GLU A 51 -10.13 -5.30 -6.14
C GLU A 51 -9.99 -5.94 -7.53
N GLY A 52 -9.34 -5.24 -8.46
CA GLY A 52 -9.09 -5.76 -9.80
C GLY A 52 -8.16 -6.96 -9.84
N ALA A 53 -7.29 -7.10 -8.84
CA ALA A 53 -6.36 -8.23 -8.71
C ALA A 53 -6.94 -9.37 -7.83
N ALA A 54 -8.22 -9.32 -7.54
CA ALA A 54 -8.95 -10.34 -6.77
C ALA A 54 -8.54 -10.40 -5.29
N PHE A 55 -8.04 -9.31 -4.74
CA PHE A 55 -7.87 -9.18 -3.29
C PHE A 55 -9.17 -8.67 -2.67
N THR A 56 -9.46 -9.11 -1.45
CA THR A 56 -10.65 -8.67 -0.74
C THR A 56 -10.32 -7.48 0.14
N ILE A 57 -11.09 -6.42 0.01
CA ILE A 57 -10.96 -5.25 0.89
C ILE A 57 -11.77 -5.53 2.16
N LEU A 58 -11.09 -5.59 3.29
CA LEU A 58 -11.73 -5.85 4.59
C LEU A 58 -12.21 -4.57 5.25
N PHE A 59 -11.50 -3.48 5.00
CA PHE A 59 -11.78 -2.20 5.64
C PHE A 59 -11.08 -1.13 4.83
N ASP A 60 -11.70 0.02 4.66
CA ASP A 60 -11.03 1.19 4.09
C ASP A 60 -11.54 2.45 4.77
N GLU A 61 -10.63 3.40 4.96
CA GLU A 61 -10.92 4.68 5.58
C GLU A 61 -10.12 5.74 4.86
N LEU A 62 -10.79 6.82 4.53
CA LEU A 62 -10.15 7.97 3.89
C LEU A 62 -10.42 9.21 4.72
N GLU A 63 -9.36 9.85 5.18
CA GLU A 63 -9.40 11.12 5.88
C GLU A 63 -8.68 12.18 5.05
N GLU A 64 -8.70 13.42 5.50
CA GLU A 64 -8.16 14.54 4.72
C GLU A 64 -6.68 14.36 4.38
N HIS A 65 -5.88 13.89 5.33
CA HIS A 65 -4.42 13.79 5.18
C HIS A 65 -3.88 12.38 5.25
N ASP A 66 -4.74 11.37 5.46
CA ASP A 66 -4.30 9.98 5.52
C ASP A 66 -5.40 9.01 5.12
N SER A 67 -5.03 7.78 4.87
CA SER A 67 -5.98 6.72 4.59
C SER A 67 -5.41 5.36 4.96
N GLU A 68 -6.30 4.37 5.10
CA GLU A 68 -5.93 2.98 5.33
C GLU A 68 -6.81 2.08 4.48
N VAL A 69 -6.20 1.05 3.89
CA VAL A 69 -6.92 0.00 3.17
C VAL A 69 -6.42 -1.32 3.70
N SER A 70 -7.29 -2.09 4.36
CA SER A 70 -6.96 -3.42 4.84
C SER A 70 -7.45 -4.45 3.84
N TRP A 71 -6.61 -5.45 3.54
CA TRP A 71 -6.86 -6.39 2.46
C TRP A 71 -6.45 -7.80 2.85
N LYS A 72 -6.98 -8.79 2.11
CA LYS A 72 -6.50 -10.17 2.18
C LYS A 72 -6.59 -10.82 0.81
N GLY A 73 -5.75 -11.81 0.57
CA GLY A 73 -5.73 -12.57 -0.66
C GLY A 73 -4.43 -13.34 -0.81
N GLN A 74 -4.43 -14.37 -1.64
CA GLN A 74 -3.24 -15.18 -1.92
C GLN A 74 -2.59 -15.76 -0.66
N GLY A 75 -3.40 -16.08 0.37
CA GLY A 75 -2.87 -16.61 1.63
C GLY A 75 -2.21 -15.58 2.52
N ARG A 76 -2.36 -14.29 2.20
CA ARG A 76 -1.76 -13.18 2.94
C ARG A 76 -2.80 -12.15 3.31
N SER A 77 -2.50 -11.35 4.29
CA SER A 77 -3.32 -10.21 4.66
C SER A 77 -2.42 -9.05 5.08
N GLY A 78 -2.95 -7.85 5.04
CA GLY A 78 -2.18 -6.68 5.42
C GLY A 78 -2.93 -5.39 5.26
N GLN A 79 -2.17 -4.33 5.19
CA GLN A 79 -2.68 -2.98 5.17
C GLN A 79 -1.84 -2.11 4.25
N VAL A 80 -2.49 -1.20 3.55
CA VAL A 80 -1.81 -0.11 2.87
C VAL A 80 -2.17 1.16 3.64
N ALA A 81 -1.19 1.77 4.31
CA ALA A 81 -1.37 3.03 5.00
C ALA A 81 -0.80 4.15 4.13
N LEU A 82 -1.57 5.18 3.95
CA LEU A 82 -1.21 6.32 3.10
C LEU A 82 -1.27 7.59 3.93
N ARG A 83 -0.25 8.44 3.79
CA ARG A 83 -0.19 9.69 4.55
C ARG A 83 0.41 10.80 3.70
N GLU A 84 -0.23 11.97 3.74
CA GLU A 84 0.29 13.14 3.06
C GLU A 84 1.70 13.46 3.55
N GLU A 85 2.62 13.68 2.60
CA GLU A 85 3.98 14.06 2.93
C GLU A 85 3.97 15.44 3.60
N CYS A 86 4.74 15.58 4.67
CA CYS A 86 4.78 16.84 5.40
C CYS A 86 5.20 18.00 4.49
N GLY A 87 4.30 18.98 4.33
CA GLY A 87 4.55 20.15 3.49
C GLY A 87 4.37 19.92 2.00
N ASP A 88 3.89 18.74 1.58
CA ASP A 88 3.72 18.43 0.16
C ASP A 88 2.45 17.61 -0.06
N SER A 89 1.36 18.30 -0.39
CA SER A 89 0.06 17.66 -0.61
C SER A 89 -0.02 16.88 -1.93
N ASP A 90 0.98 17.03 -2.80
CA ASP A 90 1.05 16.30 -4.07
C ASP A 90 1.87 15.01 -3.97
N ARG A 91 2.27 14.64 -2.77
CA ARG A 91 3.06 13.45 -2.53
C ARG A 91 2.55 12.72 -1.30
N THR A 92 2.35 11.42 -1.45
CA THR A 92 1.80 10.57 -0.39
C THR A 92 2.79 9.49 0.00
N PHE A 93 3.08 9.37 1.29
CA PHE A 93 3.90 8.29 1.83
C PHE A 93 3.08 7.01 1.84
N VAL A 94 3.69 5.91 1.39
CA VAL A 94 3.04 4.60 1.27
C VAL A 94 3.74 3.60 2.19
N HIS A 95 2.96 2.92 3.02
CA HIS A 95 3.48 1.91 3.95
C HIS A 95 2.60 0.67 3.82
N ILE A 96 3.17 -0.39 3.26
CA ILE A 96 2.44 -1.64 3.00
C ILE A 96 2.96 -2.73 3.93
N THR A 97 2.06 -3.33 4.71
CA THR A 97 2.40 -4.49 5.53
C THR A 97 1.72 -5.72 4.94
N ASN A 98 2.37 -6.88 5.01
CA ASN A 98 1.72 -8.14 4.67
C ASN A 98 2.30 -9.26 5.52
N ARG A 99 1.44 -10.20 5.88
CA ARG A 99 1.78 -11.34 6.72
C ARG A 99 0.91 -12.53 6.31
N PRO A 100 1.28 -13.77 6.73
CA PRO A 100 0.41 -14.92 6.48
C PRO A 100 -0.97 -14.68 7.08
N GLU A 101 -1.96 -15.07 6.34
CA GLU A 101 -3.35 -14.95 6.75
C GLU A 101 -3.68 -15.86 7.93
#